data_c32b2daf023d36c84e070d440160d2a6
#
_entry.id   c32b2daf023d36c84e070d440160d2a6
#
_cell.length_a   1.000
_cell.length_b   1.000
_cell.length_c   1.000
_cell.angle_alpha   90.00
_cell.angle_beta   90.00
_cell.angle_gamma   90.00
#
_symmetry.space_group_name_H-M   'P 1'
#
loop_
_entity.id
_entity.type
_entity.pdbx_description
1 polymer ?
#
loop_
_entity_poly.entity_id
_entity_poly.type
_entity_poly.pdbx_seq_one_letter_code
_entity_poly.pdbx_strand_id
1 'polypeptide(L)'
;MRPQPLAACLALVVFLPFGGASATPSVTPAAPATPAPAAAATTPAAPAGNPSNGRLLAYTCQGCHGVTGYKNAYPSYRVPKIGGQSSQYLTQALTEYRQGKRRHPTMQAQAQSFSEQDIADISAYLSTLK
;
A
#
# COMPACT_ATOMS: atom_id res chain seq x y z
N MET A 1 9.26 -46.58 -15.49
CA MET A 1 10.20 -45.97 -14.54
C MET A 1 11.56 -45.89 -15.23
N ARG A 2 12.00 -44.72 -15.61
CA ARG A 2 13.30 -44.48 -16.25
C ARG A 2 14.19 -43.72 -15.25
N PRO A 3 15.39 -44.21 -14.90
CA PRO A 3 16.32 -43.47 -14.03
C PRO A 3 16.98 -42.34 -14.82
N GLN A 4 17.02 -41.14 -14.22
CA GLN A 4 17.76 -40.01 -14.75
C GLN A 4 19.19 -40.01 -14.17
N PRO A 5 20.23 -39.74 -14.99
CA PRO A 5 21.59 -39.67 -14.50
C PRO A 5 21.85 -38.31 -13.84
N LEU A 6 22.41 -38.33 -12.64
CA LEU A 6 22.93 -37.17 -11.91
C LEU A 6 24.21 -36.67 -12.61
N ALA A 7 24.14 -35.53 -13.28
CA ALA A 7 25.32 -34.82 -13.76
C ALA A 7 25.90 -33.98 -12.62
N ALA A 8 27.08 -34.37 -12.13
CA ALA A 8 27.86 -33.63 -11.16
C ALA A 8 28.54 -32.44 -11.86
N CYS A 9 28.09 -31.21 -11.61
CA CYS A 9 28.79 -29.99 -12.01
C CYS A 9 29.83 -29.64 -10.93
N LEU A 10 31.10 -29.86 -11.27
CA LEU A 10 32.24 -29.39 -10.49
C LEU A 10 32.37 -27.86 -10.70
N ALA A 11 32.03 -27.05 -9.70
CA ALA A 11 32.23 -25.60 -9.74
C ALA A 11 33.66 -25.28 -9.29
N LEU A 12 34.44 -24.77 -10.22
CA LEU A 12 35.80 -24.25 -10.00
C LEU A 12 35.69 -22.88 -9.31
N VAL A 13 36.02 -22.79 -8.03
CA VAL A 13 36.08 -21.53 -7.30
C VAL A 13 37.43 -20.86 -7.55
N VAL A 14 37.44 -19.81 -8.36
CA VAL A 14 38.60 -18.95 -8.57
C VAL A 14 38.61 -17.88 -7.46
N PHE A 15 39.56 -17.98 -6.54
CA PHE A 15 39.84 -16.94 -5.54
C PHE A 15 40.65 -15.80 -6.19
N LEU A 16 40.03 -14.63 -6.33
CA LEU A 16 40.74 -13.36 -6.65
C LEU A 16 41.00 -12.63 -5.33
N PRO A 17 42.25 -12.18 -5.06
CA PRO A 17 42.51 -11.34 -3.89
C PRO A 17 42.04 -9.91 -4.15
N PHE A 18 41.01 -9.48 -3.44
CA PHE A 18 40.56 -8.08 -3.40
C PHE A 18 41.48 -7.28 -2.49
N GLY A 19 42.38 -6.50 -3.08
CA GLY A 19 43.19 -5.49 -2.39
C GLY A 19 42.28 -4.36 -1.89
N GLY A 20 42.07 -4.28 -0.59
CA GLY A 20 41.29 -3.22 0.05
C GLY A 20 42.05 -1.91 0.11
N ALA A 21 41.64 -0.91 -0.65
CA ALA A 21 41.95 0.48 -0.40
C ALA A 21 40.83 1.07 0.48
N SER A 22 41.11 1.22 1.79
CA SER A 22 40.20 1.91 2.71
C SER A 22 40.27 3.42 2.45
N ALA A 23 39.34 3.92 1.65
CA ALA A 23 39.07 5.36 1.60
C ALA A 23 38.04 5.69 2.69
N THR A 24 38.48 6.36 3.74
CA THR A 24 37.61 6.95 4.76
C THR A 24 36.81 8.09 4.14
N PRO A 25 35.48 8.06 4.10
CA PRO A 25 34.72 9.22 3.70
C PRO A 25 34.82 10.30 4.78
N SER A 26 35.43 11.44 4.42
CA SER A 26 35.41 12.66 5.22
C SER A 26 33.99 13.19 5.26
N VAL A 27 33.32 13.04 6.39
CA VAL A 27 31.98 13.61 6.61
C VAL A 27 32.16 15.11 6.93
N THR A 28 32.00 15.95 5.95
CA THR A 28 31.84 17.40 6.17
C THR A 28 30.47 17.62 6.81
N PRO A 29 30.35 18.32 7.95
CA PRO A 29 29.05 18.64 8.54
C PRO A 29 28.27 19.54 7.57
N ALA A 30 27.20 19.02 7.01
CA ALA A 30 26.27 19.83 6.23
C ALA A 30 25.56 20.81 7.16
N ALA A 31 25.63 22.09 6.83
CA ALA A 31 24.87 23.15 7.48
C ALA A 31 23.37 22.83 7.42
N PRO A 32 22.57 23.21 8.45
CA PRO A 32 21.15 22.99 8.45
C PRO A 32 20.51 23.71 7.26
N ALA A 33 20.02 22.92 6.29
CA ALA A 33 19.25 23.44 5.18
C ALA A 33 17.92 23.98 5.73
N THR A 34 17.69 25.26 5.61
CA THR A 34 16.40 25.92 5.83
C THR A 34 15.37 25.23 4.92
N PRO A 35 14.25 24.72 5.45
CA PRO A 35 13.22 24.13 4.61
C PRO A 35 12.67 25.22 3.69
N ALA A 36 12.91 25.08 2.39
CA ALA A 36 12.25 25.89 1.38
C ALA A 36 10.73 25.65 1.51
N PRO A 37 9.89 26.70 1.39
CA PRO A 37 8.45 26.50 1.40
C PRO A 37 8.10 25.58 0.24
N ALA A 38 7.56 24.39 0.57
CA ALA A 38 7.05 23.45 -0.41
C ALA A 38 5.98 24.18 -1.20
N ALA A 39 6.26 24.46 -2.47
CA ALA A 39 5.26 24.93 -3.40
C ALA A 39 4.11 23.94 -3.33
N ALA A 40 2.94 24.40 -2.88
CA ALA A 40 1.72 23.62 -2.88
C ALA A 40 1.44 23.21 -4.32
N ALA A 41 1.83 22.00 -4.67
CA ALA A 41 1.39 21.38 -5.91
C ALA A 41 -0.13 21.36 -5.82
N THR A 42 -0.80 22.11 -6.67
CA THR A 42 -2.25 22.08 -6.86
C THR A 42 -2.58 20.69 -7.43
N THR A 43 -2.68 19.72 -6.54
CA THR A 43 -3.26 18.43 -6.86
C THR A 43 -4.71 18.72 -7.27
N PRO A 44 -5.19 18.23 -8.42
CA PRO A 44 -6.61 18.37 -8.77
C PRO A 44 -7.43 17.91 -7.57
N ALA A 45 -8.37 18.75 -7.13
CA ALA A 45 -9.20 18.45 -5.99
C ALA A 45 -9.87 17.09 -6.23
N ALA A 46 -9.63 16.13 -5.33
CA ALA A 46 -10.31 14.85 -5.42
C ALA A 46 -11.82 15.09 -5.42
N PRO A 47 -12.60 14.30 -6.19
CA PRO A 47 -14.05 14.51 -6.29
C PRO A 47 -14.67 14.49 -4.90
N ALA A 48 -15.65 15.35 -4.68
CA ALA A 48 -16.41 15.37 -3.43
C ALA A 48 -17.14 14.03 -3.26
N GLY A 49 -16.90 13.33 -2.13
CA GLY A 49 -17.51 12.04 -1.88
C GLY A 49 -18.93 12.16 -1.33
N ASN A 50 -19.82 11.28 -1.79
CA ASN A 50 -21.18 11.12 -1.28
C ASN A 50 -21.26 9.95 -0.28
N PRO A 51 -21.45 10.21 1.04
CA PRO A 51 -21.49 9.16 2.05
C PRO A 51 -22.64 8.17 1.88
N SER A 52 -23.78 8.60 1.32
CA SER A 52 -24.94 7.73 1.10
C SER A 52 -24.65 6.66 0.05
N ASN A 53 -24.03 7.05 -1.06
CA ASN A 53 -23.57 6.11 -2.08
C ASN A 53 -22.41 5.25 -1.54
N GLY A 54 -21.48 5.87 -0.83
CA GLY A 54 -20.36 5.18 -0.20
C GLY A 54 -20.77 4.07 0.77
N ARG A 55 -21.91 4.24 1.47
CA ARG A 55 -22.48 3.20 2.32
C ARG A 55 -22.86 1.94 1.54
N LEU A 56 -23.43 2.10 0.36
CA LEU A 56 -23.83 0.99 -0.51
C LEU A 56 -22.58 0.27 -1.06
N LEU A 57 -21.63 1.05 -1.55
CA LEU A 57 -20.38 0.54 -2.12
C LEU A 57 -19.51 -0.18 -1.06
N ALA A 58 -19.47 0.32 0.16
CA ALA A 58 -18.72 -0.26 1.27
C ALA A 58 -19.26 -1.61 1.77
N TYR A 59 -20.38 -2.11 1.21
CA TYR A 59 -20.92 -3.42 1.55
C TYR A 59 -19.88 -4.54 1.38
N THR A 60 -19.09 -4.49 0.31
CA THR A 60 -18.03 -5.48 0.04
C THR A 60 -16.87 -5.45 1.06
N CYS A 61 -16.73 -4.36 1.81
CA CYS A 61 -15.68 -4.18 2.81
C CYS A 61 -16.05 -4.81 4.16
N GLN A 62 -17.34 -4.95 4.44
CA GLN A 62 -17.86 -5.25 5.78
C GLN A 62 -17.42 -6.60 6.32
N GLY A 63 -17.47 -7.64 5.49
CA GLY A 63 -17.18 -9.01 5.90
C GLY A 63 -15.72 -9.23 6.36
N CYS A 64 -14.78 -8.47 5.79
CA CYS A 64 -13.36 -8.56 6.15
C CYS A 64 -12.96 -7.52 7.18
N HIS A 65 -13.38 -6.27 7.02
CA HIS A 65 -12.94 -5.14 7.85
C HIS A 65 -13.82 -4.87 9.08
N GLY A 66 -14.89 -5.63 9.27
CA GLY A 66 -15.76 -5.49 10.43
C GLY A 66 -16.49 -4.14 10.50
N VAL A 67 -16.78 -3.53 9.36
CA VAL A 67 -17.47 -2.25 9.29
C VAL A 67 -18.90 -2.39 9.82
N THR A 68 -19.33 -1.45 10.68
CA THR A 68 -20.70 -1.34 11.25
C THR A 68 -21.19 -2.60 11.99
N GLY A 69 -20.32 -3.20 12.80
CA GLY A 69 -20.69 -4.34 13.68
C GLY A 69 -20.62 -5.71 13.02
N TYR A 70 -20.29 -5.80 11.75
CA TYR A 70 -19.94 -7.08 11.15
C TYR A 70 -18.68 -7.64 11.79
N LYS A 71 -18.70 -8.92 12.11
CA LYS A 71 -17.51 -9.64 12.57
C LYS A 71 -16.76 -10.14 11.33
N ASN A 72 -15.43 -10.02 11.38
CA ASN A 72 -14.59 -10.65 10.37
C ASN A 72 -14.85 -12.16 10.34
N ALA A 73 -15.21 -12.69 9.16
CA ALA A 73 -15.43 -14.12 8.97
C ALA A 73 -14.17 -14.96 9.20
N TYR A 74 -13.01 -14.32 9.14
CA TYR A 74 -11.69 -14.94 9.36
C TYR A 74 -11.01 -14.31 10.57
N PRO A 75 -11.37 -14.66 11.81
CA PRO A 75 -10.90 -13.99 13.02
C PRO A 75 -9.38 -14.07 13.23
N SER A 76 -8.72 -15.07 12.63
CA SER A 76 -7.25 -15.20 12.62
C SER A 76 -6.58 -14.30 11.57
N TYR A 77 -7.32 -13.75 10.62
CA TYR A 77 -6.79 -12.90 9.57
C TYR A 77 -6.80 -11.43 10.02
N ARG A 78 -5.60 -10.87 10.14
CA ARG A 78 -5.44 -9.48 10.60
C ARG A 78 -5.73 -8.51 9.46
N VAL A 79 -6.91 -7.89 9.49
CA VAL A 79 -7.29 -6.80 8.59
C VAL A 79 -7.34 -5.48 9.37
N PRO A 80 -6.92 -4.36 8.78
CA PRO A 80 -6.93 -3.07 9.47
C PRO A 80 -8.37 -2.57 9.70
N LYS A 81 -8.58 -1.83 10.80
CA LYS A 81 -9.81 -1.07 11.00
C LYS A 81 -9.84 0.09 10.00
N ILE A 82 -10.87 0.13 9.17
CA ILE A 82 -11.06 1.18 8.16
C ILE A 82 -12.14 2.22 8.55
N GLY A 83 -13.08 1.86 9.40
CA GLY A 83 -14.06 2.81 9.92
C GLY A 83 -13.40 3.83 10.85
N GLY A 84 -13.76 5.10 10.69
CA GLY A 84 -13.23 6.23 11.48
C GLY A 84 -11.85 6.71 11.06
N GLN A 85 -11.31 6.21 9.96
CA GLN A 85 -10.09 6.76 9.35
C GLN A 85 -10.42 8.06 8.60
N SER A 86 -9.42 8.94 8.39
CA SER A 86 -9.67 10.15 7.61
C SER A 86 -10.02 9.82 6.15
N SER A 87 -10.96 10.57 5.58
CA SER A 87 -11.35 10.42 4.18
C SER A 87 -10.14 10.52 3.23
N GLN A 88 -9.25 11.46 3.48
CA GLN A 88 -8.03 11.63 2.70
C GLN A 88 -7.14 10.38 2.72
N TYR A 89 -6.91 9.80 3.90
CA TYR A 89 -6.12 8.56 4.02
C TYR A 89 -6.76 7.40 3.27
N LEU A 90 -8.09 7.24 3.41
CA LEU A 90 -8.82 6.15 2.75
C LEU A 90 -8.78 6.28 1.23
N THR A 91 -8.99 7.49 0.72
CA THR A 91 -8.89 7.79 -0.72
C THR A 91 -7.50 7.46 -1.25
N GLN A 92 -6.45 7.94 -0.56
CA GLN A 92 -5.08 7.65 -0.96
C GLN A 92 -4.78 6.15 -0.92
N ALA A 93 -5.15 5.46 0.15
CA ALA A 93 -4.90 4.04 0.31
C ALA A 93 -5.57 3.19 -0.79
N LEU A 94 -6.85 3.45 -1.10
CA LEU A 94 -7.58 2.75 -2.16
C LEU A 94 -7.00 3.07 -3.54
N THR A 95 -6.64 4.32 -3.80
CA THR A 95 -5.99 4.73 -5.04
C THR A 95 -4.64 4.02 -5.24
N GLU A 96 -3.84 3.90 -4.18
CA GLU A 96 -2.55 3.20 -4.23
C GLU A 96 -2.72 1.69 -4.48
N TYR A 97 -3.74 1.06 -3.90
CA TYR A 97 -4.09 -0.32 -4.23
C TYR A 97 -4.52 -0.46 -5.69
N ARG A 98 -5.40 0.43 -6.18
CA ARG A 98 -5.85 0.44 -7.57
C ARG A 98 -4.69 0.56 -8.55
N GLN A 99 -3.68 1.37 -8.22
CA GLN A 99 -2.49 1.60 -9.03
C GLN A 99 -1.40 0.53 -8.84
N GLY A 100 -1.61 -0.44 -7.95
CA GLY A 100 -0.61 -1.48 -7.64
C GLY A 100 0.59 -0.99 -6.82
N LYS A 101 0.56 0.25 -6.30
CA LYS A 101 1.62 0.80 -5.43
C LYS A 101 1.63 0.13 -4.06
N ARG A 102 0.45 -0.25 -3.54
CA ARG A 102 0.32 -1.12 -2.36
C ARG A 102 0.11 -2.56 -2.82
N ARG A 103 0.83 -3.48 -2.17
CA ARG A 103 0.77 -4.91 -2.51
C ARG A 103 -0.14 -5.66 -1.54
N HIS A 104 -1.32 -5.99 -2.01
CA HIS A 104 -2.26 -6.92 -1.37
C HIS A 104 -3.26 -7.37 -2.44
N PRO A 105 -3.16 -8.59 -2.98
CA PRO A 105 -3.94 -9.01 -4.15
C PRO A 105 -5.45 -8.78 -4.01
N THR A 106 -6.03 -9.14 -2.86
CA THR A 106 -7.46 -8.94 -2.60
C THR A 106 -7.84 -7.47 -2.60
N MET A 107 -7.06 -6.60 -1.93
CA MET A 107 -7.34 -5.17 -1.88
C MET A 107 -7.12 -4.50 -3.24
N GLN A 108 -6.15 -4.97 -4.02
CA GLN A 108 -5.94 -4.49 -5.37
C GLN A 108 -7.15 -4.82 -6.26
N ALA A 109 -7.64 -6.07 -6.22
CA ALA A 109 -8.82 -6.47 -6.98
C ALA A 109 -10.06 -5.66 -6.57
N GLN A 110 -10.28 -5.45 -5.27
CA GLN A 110 -11.36 -4.59 -4.77
C GLN A 110 -11.23 -3.16 -5.27
N ALA A 111 -10.06 -2.56 -5.14
CA ALA A 111 -9.86 -1.16 -5.53
C ALA A 111 -9.95 -0.94 -7.05
N GLN A 112 -9.56 -1.93 -7.84
CA GLN A 112 -9.68 -1.88 -9.31
C GLN A 112 -11.14 -1.95 -9.80
N SER A 113 -12.05 -2.49 -9.00
CA SER A 113 -13.48 -2.52 -9.35
C SER A 113 -14.20 -1.19 -9.13
N PHE A 114 -13.56 -0.21 -8.48
CA PHE A 114 -14.14 1.10 -8.17
C PHE A 114 -13.59 2.19 -9.08
N SER A 115 -14.46 3.12 -9.46
CA SER A 115 -14.08 4.39 -10.09
C SER A 115 -13.42 5.33 -9.06
N GLU A 116 -12.88 6.45 -9.52
CA GLU A 116 -12.36 7.49 -8.61
C GLU A 116 -13.47 8.11 -7.75
N GLN A 117 -14.65 8.28 -8.32
CA GLN A 117 -15.82 8.76 -7.57
C GLN A 117 -16.27 7.75 -6.52
N ASP A 118 -16.32 6.46 -6.85
CA ASP A 118 -16.65 5.41 -5.87
C ASP A 118 -15.67 5.39 -4.71
N ILE A 119 -14.38 5.54 -4.99
CA ILE A 119 -13.34 5.63 -3.95
C ILE A 119 -13.57 6.86 -3.05
N ALA A 120 -13.93 8.00 -3.63
CA ALA A 120 -14.25 9.21 -2.86
C ALA A 120 -15.49 8.99 -1.99
N ASP A 121 -16.54 8.38 -2.53
CA ASP A 121 -17.79 8.09 -1.84
C ASP A 121 -17.60 7.11 -0.68
N ILE A 122 -16.88 6.00 -0.91
CA ILE A 122 -16.50 5.02 0.12
C ILE A 122 -15.71 5.70 1.24
N SER A 123 -14.73 6.51 0.87
CA SER A 123 -13.87 7.21 1.83
C SER A 123 -14.66 8.22 2.68
N ALA A 124 -15.58 8.95 2.05
CA ALA A 124 -16.47 9.86 2.74
C ALA A 124 -17.35 9.13 3.75
N TYR A 125 -17.93 7.99 3.38
CA TYR A 125 -18.75 7.19 4.27
C TYR A 125 -17.95 6.60 5.43
N LEU A 126 -16.85 5.90 5.15
CA LEU A 126 -16.06 5.23 6.17
C LEU A 126 -15.48 6.20 7.20
N SER A 127 -15.18 7.43 6.80
CA SER A 127 -14.68 8.47 7.71
C SER A 127 -15.73 8.95 8.72
N THR A 128 -17.03 8.76 8.47
CA THR A 128 -18.11 9.12 9.41
C THR A 128 -18.33 8.08 10.51
N LEU A 129 -17.79 6.88 10.36
CA LEU A 129 -17.96 5.80 11.31
C LEU A 129 -17.09 6.00 12.56
N LYS A 130 -17.56 5.50 13.72
CA LYS A 130 -16.85 5.59 15.00
C LYS A 130 -16.39 4.24 15.49
#